data_c81417ef7ad24b861cbb237d2b4f7bcb
#
_entry.id   c81417ef7ad24b861cbb237d2b4f7bcb
#
_cell.length_a   1.000
_cell.length_b   1.000
_cell.length_c   1.000
_cell.angle_alpha   90.00
_cell.angle_beta   90.00
_cell.angle_gamma   90.00
#
_symmetry.space_group_name_H-M   'P 1'
#
loop_
_entity.id
_entity.type
_entity.pdbx_description
1 polymer ?
#
loop_
_entity_poly.entity_id
_entity_poly.type
_entity_poly.pdbx_seq_one_letter_code
_entity_poly.pdbx_strand_id
1 'polypeptide(L)'
;MRRFLLTAFIVFSALFPQAALLAQHEPAPDTAPPEDDYIIGPGDILFVSVWKDQAMTQTVPVRPDGKISFPLIGEIQAGGRSVAQVKEEMEGKISRYVPDPVLTVGIHEIRSLLIYVIGRVNSPGRFAVYTRIDVLQALATAGGCNPFADAKNIRVFRKSGNKTLMMDFNYNDVSTGKNLDQNILLERGDVIVVP
;
A
#
# COMPACT_ATOMS: atom_id res chain seq x y z
N MET A 1 -53.14 -56.19 -58.83
CA MET A 1 -52.90 -56.83 -57.52
C MET A 1 -51.54 -56.38 -56.99
N ARG A 2 -51.47 -55.33 -56.22
CA ARG A 2 -50.21 -54.92 -55.54
C ARG A 2 -50.61 -54.23 -54.23
N ARG A 3 -50.35 -54.93 -53.14
CA ARG A 3 -50.53 -54.44 -51.78
C ARG A 3 -49.46 -53.45 -51.43
N PHE A 4 -49.86 -52.22 -51.09
CA PHE A 4 -48.98 -51.25 -50.53
C PHE A 4 -49.05 -51.35 -48.97
N LEU A 5 -47.91 -51.69 -48.36
CA LEU A 5 -47.68 -51.64 -46.91
C LEU A 5 -47.19 -50.23 -46.53
N LEU A 6 -48.01 -49.53 -45.79
CA LEU A 6 -47.66 -48.23 -45.20
C LEU A 6 -46.95 -48.50 -43.87
N THR A 7 -45.64 -48.28 -43.79
CA THR A 7 -44.91 -48.30 -42.52
C THR A 7 -44.96 -46.92 -41.90
N ALA A 8 -45.66 -46.81 -40.79
CA ALA A 8 -45.69 -45.58 -39.98
C ALA A 8 -44.40 -45.46 -39.16
N PHE A 9 -43.64 -44.39 -39.42
CA PHE A 9 -42.43 -44.05 -38.64
C PHE A 9 -42.83 -43.18 -37.43
N ILE A 10 -42.85 -43.78 -36.25
CA ILE A 10 -43.11 -43.04 -35.00
C ILE A 10 -41.76 -42.36 -34.60
N VAL A 11 -41.70 -41.02 -34.76
CA VAL A 11 -40.61 -40.22 -34.24
C VAL A 11 -40.88 -39.98 -32.75
N PHE A 12 -40.13 -40.67 -31.90
CA PHE A 12 -40.12 -40.45 -30.45
C PHE A 12 -39.21 -39.27 -30.15
N SER A 13 -39.81 -38.10 -30.00
CA SER A 13 -39.12 -36.88 -29.61
C SER A 13 -38.81 -36.96 -28.11
N ALA A 14 -37.59 -37.31 -27.75
CA ALA A 14 -37.12 -37.27 -26.36
C ALA A 14 -36.87 -35.82 -25.93
N LEU A 15 -37.80 -35.32 -25.13
CA LEU A 15 -37.67 -34.02 -24.45
C LEU A 15 -36.66 -34.16 -23.32
N PHE A 16 -35.41 -33.73 -23.55
CA PHE A 16 -34.42 -33.57 -22.48
C PHE A 16 -34.68 -32.24 -21.76
N PRO A 17 -34.93 -32.23 -20.44
CA PRO A 17 -34.92 -30.97 -19.71
C PRO A 17 -33.47 -30.48 -19.59
N GLN A 18 -33.18 -29.39 -20.27
CA GLN A 18 -31.95 -28.63 -19.99
C GLN A 18 -32.07 -28.04 -18.58
N ALA A 19 -31.51 -28.72 -17.58
CA ALA A 19 -31.21 -28.12 -16.30
C ALA A 19 -30.14 -27.05 -16.53
N ALA A 20 -30.54 -25.77 -16.55
CA ALA A 20 -29.66 -24.64 -16.54
C ALA A 20 -28.85 -24.68 -15.22
N LEU A 21 -27.61 -25.12 -15.32
CA LEU A 21 -26.63 -25.01 -14.24
C LEU A 21 -26.37 -23.52 -14.05
N LEU A 22 -27.14 -22.86 -13.18
CA LEU A 22 -26.77 -21.55 -12.65
C LEU A 22 -25.49 -21.76 -11.85
N ALA A 23 -24.36 -21.51 -12.50
CA ALA A 23 -23.09 -21.37 -11.80
C ALA A 23 -23.27 -20.21 -10.82
N GLN A 24 -23.50 -20.53 -9.56
CA GLN A 24 -23.38 -19.59 -8.46
C GLN A 24 -21.91 -19.16 -8.45
N HIS A 25 -21.66 -18.00 -9.01
CA HIS A 25 -20.40 -17.31 -8.84
C HIS A 25 -20.35 -16.84 -7.38
N GLU A 26 -19.88 -17.72 -6.52
CA GLU A 26 -19.54 -17.38 -5.14
C GLU A 26 -18.39 -16.35 -5.25
N PRO A 27 -18.58 -15.10 -4.79
CA PRO A 27 -17.50 -14.15 -4.80
C PRO A 27 -16.38 -14.74 -3.93
N ALA A 28 -15.23 -15.00 -4.53
CA ALA A 28 -14.04 -15.39 -3.79
C ALA A 28 -13.88 -14.41 -2.61
N PRO A 29 -13.60 -14.88 -1.39
CA PRO A 29 -13.35 -13.99 -0.28
C PRO A 29 -12.23 -13.04 -0.71
N ASP A 30 -12.52 -11.74 -0.64
CA ASP A 30 -11.56 -10.67 -0.92
C ASP A 30 -10.51 -10.70 0.19
N THR A 31 -9.64 -11.70 0.11
CA THR A 31 -8.41 -11.75 0.89
C THR A 31 -7.39 -10.86 0.17
N ALA A 32 -7.69 -9.56 0.14
CA ALA A 32 -6.63 -8.59 0.00
C ALA A 32 -5.58 -8.97 1.06
N PRO A 33 -4.29 -9.13 0.68
CA PRO A 33 -3.24 -9.33 1.68
C PRO A 33 -3.39 -8.21 2.72
N PRO A 34 -3.18 -8.48 4.01
CA PRO A 34 -3.28 -7.44 5.03
C PRO A 34 -2.45 -6.27 4.52
N GLU A 35 -3.12 -5.16 4.21
CA GLU A 35 -2.44 -3.92 3.89
C GLU A 35 -1.54 -3.67 5.08
N ASP A 36 -0.22 -3.83 4.88
CA ASP A 36 0.75 -3.46 5.89
C ASP A 36 0.41 -2.03 6.29
N ASP A 37 -0.18 -1.88 7.46
CA ASP A 37 -0.70 -0.60 7.94
C ASP A 37 0.37 0.47 7.76
N TYR A 38 0.02 1.55 7.07
CA TYR A 38 0.93 2.67 6.95
C TYR A 38 1.31 3.19 8.33
N ILE A 39 2.61 3.26 8.61
CA ILE A 39 3.12 3.81 9.86
C ILE A 39 3.34 5.31 9.70
N ILE A 40 2.56 6.07 10.43
CA ILE A 40 2.59 7.53 10.46
C ILE A 40 3.98 8.03 10.84
N GLY A 41 4.45 9.09 10.19
CA GLY A 41 5.73 9.69 10.50
C GLY A 41 5.71 11.20 10.67
N PRO A 42 6.76 11.76 11.26
CA PRO A 42 6.91 13.21 11.37
C PRO A 42 6.82 13.89 10.02
N GLY A 43 6.00 14.94 9.93
CA GLY A 43 5.73 15.69 8.71
C GLY A 43 4.47 15.28 7.97
N ASP A 44 3.90 14.10 8.23
CA ASP A 44 2.61 13.71 7.66
C ASP A 44 1.49 14.62 8.15
N ILE A 45 0.45 14.72 7.35
CA ILE A 45 -0.76 15.48 7.72
C ILE A 45 -1.90 14.49 7.85
N LEU A 46 -2.51 14.44 9.02
CA LEU A 46 -3.69 13.64 9.29
C LEU A 46 -4.95 14.47 9.11
N PHE A 47 -6.01 13.85 8.61
CA PHE A 47 -7.36 14.38 8.64
C PHE A 47 -8.11 13.72 9.79
N VAL A 48 -8.70 14.52 10.66
CA VAL A 48 -9.52 14.06 11.78
C VAL A 48 -10.89 14.72 11.68
N SER A 49 -11.94 13.91 11.77
CA SER A 49 -13.31 14.40 11.75
C SER A 49 -14.12 13.72 12.85
N VAL A 50 -14.82 14.52 13.63
CA VAL A 50 -15.82 14.05 14.61
C VAL A 50 -17.21 14.30 14.05
N TRP A 51 -18.03 13.25 13.97
CA TRP A 51 -19.37 13.34 13.41
C TRP A 51 -20.21 14.41 14.11
N LYS A 52 -20.85 15.27 13.31
CA LYS A 52 -21.68 16.41 13.77
C LYS A 52 -20.94 17.50 14.55
N ASP A 53 -19.61 17.49 14.58
CA ASP A 53 -18.81 18.54 15.21
C ASP A 53 -17.78 19.11 14.23
N GLN A 54 -18.13 20.26 13.63
CA GLN A 54 -17.25 20.95 12.70
C GLN A 54 -16.04 21.58 13.40
N ALA A 55 -16.14 21.94 14.67
CA ALA A 55 -15.04 22.52 15.43
C ALA A 55 -13.92 21.50 15.69
N MET A 56 -14.27 20.21 15.67
CA MET A 56 -13.33 19.09 15.80
C MET A 56 -13.04 18.39 14.47
N THR A 57 -13.36 19.02 13.34
CA THR A 57 -13.01 18.52 12.00
C THR A 57 -11.90 19.37 11.43
N GLN A 58 -10.70 18.82 11.36
CA GLN A 58 -9.51 19.55 10.90
C GLN A 58 -8.39 18.63 10.40
N THR A 59 -7.43 19.23 9.69
CA THR A 59 -6.15 18.58 9.38
C THR A 59 -5.13 18.94 10.45
N VAL A 60 -4.35 17.93 10.89
CA VAL A 60 -3.33 18.08 11.93
C VAL A 60 -1.99 17.55 11.43
N PRO A 61 -0.93 18.39 11.44
CA PRO A 61 0.40 17.93 11.09
C PRO A 61 1.01 17.11 12.23
N VAL A 62 1.73 16.05 11.85
CA VAL A 62 2.57 15.30 12.78
C VAL A 62 3.87 16.06 13.00
N ARG A 63 4.11 16.47 14.22
CA ARG A 63 5.28 17.24 14.63
C ARG A 63 6.57 16.40 14.53
N PRO A 64 7.75 17.04 14.55
CA PRO A 64 9.05 16.33 14.54
C PRO A 64 9.24 15.35 15.70
N ASP A 65 8.56 15.58 16.86
CA ASP A 65 8.55 14.66 18.01
C ASP A 65 7.58 13.48 17.84
N GLY A 66 6.92 13.39 16.69
CA GLY A 66 5.94 12.36 16.37
C GLY A 66 4.55 12.58 16.99
N LYS A 67 4.31 13.71 17.64
CA LYS A 67 3.01 14.01 18.25
C LYS A 67 2.13 14.85 17.35
N ILE A 68 0.83 14.73 17.57
CA ILE A 68 -0.21 15.65 17.06
C ILE A 68 -0.84 16.39 18.24
N SER A 69 -1.36 17.59 18.00
CA SER A 69 -2.16 18.33 18.97
C SER A 69 -3.60 18.41 18.48
N PHE A 70 -4.54 18.01 19.33
CA PHE A 70 -5.96 17.99 18.97
C PHE A 70 -6.82 18.64 20.07
N PRO A 71 -7.90 19.36 19.69
CA PRO A 71 -8.77 20.01 20.69
C PRO A 71 -9.27 19.04 21.75
N LEU A 72 -9.52 19.53 22.95
CA LEU A 72 -9.99 18.83 24.16
C LEU A 72 -9.05 17.77 24.71
N ILE A 73 -8.34 17.00 23.88
CA ILE A 73 -7.53 15.85 24.28
C ILE A 73 -6.02 16.12 24.31
N GLY A 74 -5.60 17.31 23.83
CA GLY A 74 -4.22 17.75 23.89
C GLY A 74 -3.28 16.98 22.95
N GLU A 75 -2.13 16.56 23.46
CA GLU A 75 -1.11 15.87 22.68
C GLU A 75 -1.33 14.36 22.62
N ILE A 76 -1.11 13.76 21.44
CA ILE A 76 -1.21 12.33 21.18
C ILE A 76 0.00 11.89 20.36
N GLN A 77 0.58 10.76 20.71
CA GLN A 77 1.64 10.14 19.93
C GLN A 77 1.04 9.51 18.67
N ALA A 78 1.36 10.06 17.50
CA ALA A 78 0.93 9.55 16.21
C ALA A 78 2.08 8.87 15.44
N GLY A 79 3.27 9.47 15.48
CA GLY A 79 4.45 8.91 14.82
C GLY A 79 4.85 7.55 15.37
N GLY A 80 5.13 6.61 14.46
CA GLY A 80 5.46 5.22 14.79
C GLY A 80 4.23 4.32 14.99
N ARG A 81 3.02 4.82 14.74
CA ARG A 81 1.75 4.10 14.91
C ARG A 81 0.97 4.04 13.60
N SER A 82 0.07 3.07 13.50
CA SER A 82 -0.91 3.02 12.42
C SER A 82 -2.06 4.02 12.66
N VAL A 83 -2.80 4.34 11.60
CA VAL A 83 -3.98 5.20 11.69
C VAL A 83 -5.03 4.62 12.64
N ALA A 84 -5.20 3.29 12.61
CA ALA A 84 -6.14 2.58 13.48
C ALA A 84 -5.80 2.75 14.96
N GLN A 85 -4.52 2.61 15.33
CA GLN A 85 -4.05 2.80 16.71
C GLN A 85 -4.23 4.23 17.21
N VAL A 86 -3.99 5.21 16.33
CA VAL A 86 -4.19 6.63 16.68
C VAL A 86 -5.68 6.92 16.87
N LYS A 87 -6.54 6.40 15.97
CA LYS A 87 -7.99 6.53 16.07
C LYS A 87 -8.51 5.98 17.40
N GLU A 88 -8.12 4.78 17.77
CA GLU A 88 -8.55 4.13 19.02
C GLU A 88 -8.18 4.96 20.25
N GLU A 89 -6.93 5.46 20.34
CA GLU A 89 -6.52 6.34 21.44
C GLU A 89 -7.32 7.64 21.47
N MET A 90 -7.57 8.25 20.31
CA MET A 90 -8.35 9.48 20.20
C MET A 90 -9.80 9.26 20.65
N GLU A 91 -10.45 8.18 20.20
CA GLU A 91 -11.81 7.82 20.60
C GLU A 91 -11.92 7.65 22.12
N GLY A 92 -10.98 6.92 22.71
CA GLY A 92 -10.94 6.72 24.16
C GLY A 92 -10.73 8.01 24.97
N LYS A 93 -10.03 9.01 24.41
CA LYS A 93 -9.84 10.31 25.06
C LYS A 93 -11.02 11.25 24.85
N ILE A 94 -11.57 11.30 23.62
CA ILE A 94 -12.69 12.19 23.25
C ILE A 94 -13.98 11.76 23.97
N SER A 95 -14.20 10.47 24.20
CA SER A 95 -15.39 9.94 24.90
C SER A 95 -15.61 10.53 26.31
N ARG A 96 -14.57 11.11 26.91
CA ARG A 96 -14.67 11.82 28.21
C ARG A 96 -15.38 13.17 28.10
N TYR A 97 -15.45 13.74 26.91
CA TYR A 97 -16.00 15.06 26.63
C TYR A 97 -17.23 15.01 25.75
N VAL A 98 -17.29 14.05 24.83
CA VAL A 98 -18.38 13.85 23.88
C VAL A 98 -18.93 12.44 24.05
N PRO A 99 -20.22 12.28 24.39
CA PRO A 99 -20.84 10.96 24.45
C PRO A 99 -20.87 10.30 23.07
N ASP A 100 -20.52 9.03 23.00
CA ASP A 100 -20.56 8.19 21.78
C ASP A 100 -19.94 8.87 20.53
N PRO A 101 -18.66 9.28 20.59
CA PRO A 101 -18.05 10.01 19.48
C PRO A 101 -17.84 9.07 18.28
N VAL A 102 -18.32 9.46 17.12
CA VAL A 102 -17.99 8.80 15.85
C VAL A 102 -16.84 9.55 15.22
N LEU A 103 -15.66 8.93 15.26
CA LEU A 103 -14.41 9.53 14.81
C LEU A 103 -13.95 8.91 13.48
N THR A 104 -13.56 9.74 12.54
CA THR A 104 -12.82 9.35 11.34
C THR A 104 -11.42 9.93 11.42
N VAL A 105 -10.41 9.06 11.33
CA VAL A 105 -9.02 9.46 11.19
C VAL A 105 -8.50 8.90 9.89
N GLY A 106 -7.84 9.72 9.10
CA GLY A 106 -7.24 9.33 7.83
C GLY A 106 -5.95 10.10 7.58
N ILE A 107 -5.20 9.68 6.58
CA ILE A 107 -4.04 10.43 6.13
C ILE A 107 -4.49 11.40 5.05
N HIS A 108 -4.25 12.69 5.28
CA HIS A 108 -4.51 13.73 4.29
C HIS A 108 -3.35 13.85 3.30
N GLU A 109 -2.12 13.83 3.81
CA GLU A 109 -0.92 13.94 2.99
C GLU A 109 0.25 13.16 3.61
N ILE A 110 0.90 12.32 2.80
CA ILE A 110 2.12 11.60 3.18
C ILE A 110 3.31 12.48 2.81
N ARG A 111 4.04 12.96 3.80
CA ARG A 111 5.27 13.75 3.61
C ARG A 111 6.50 13.11 4.24
N SER A 112 6.30 12.09 5.04
CA SER A 112 7.36 11.46 5.82
C SER A 112 8.06 10.33 5.09
N LEU A 113 7.43 9.73 4.06
CA LEU A 113 8.01 8.62 3.31
C LEU A 113 8.97 9.17 2.22
N LEU A 114 10.21 9.43 2.65
CA LEU A 114 11.28 9.96 1.81
C LEU A 114 12.33 8.89 1.59
N ILE A 115 12.77 8.74 0.35
CA ILE A 115 13.92 7.93 -0.04
C ILE A 115 14.96 8.81 -0.75
N TYR A 116 16.18 8.34 -0.80
CA TYR A 116 17.28 9.05 -1.44
C TYR A 116 17.93 8.14 -2.48
N VAL A 117 18.13 8.67 -3.68
CA VAL A 117 18.88 7.97 -4.73
C VAL A 117 20.04 8.86 -5.14
N ILE A 118 21.25 8.35 -4.99
CA ILE A 118 22.48 9.09 -5.26
C ILE A 118 23.44 8.29 -6.14
N GLY A 119 24.39 8.99 -6.73
CA GLY A 119 25.41 8.39 -7.59
C GLY A 119 25.03 8.45 -9.07
N ARG A 120 25.34 7.41 -9.83
CA ARG A 120 25.26 7.39 -11.29
C ARG A 120 23.87 7.00 -11.80
N VAL A 121 22.86 7.79 -11.45
CA VAL A 121 21.51 7.78 -12.00
C VAL A 121 21.28 9.05 -12.81
N ASN A 122 20.25 9.06 -13.64
CA ASN A 122 19.95 10.21 -14.49
C ASN A 122 19.43 11.41 -13.68
N SER A 123 18.72 11.18 -12.60
CA SER A 123 18.14 12.22 -11.72
C SER A 123 18.39 11.88 -10.25
N PRO A 124 19.62 12.08 -9.73
CA PRO A 124 19.89 11.84 -8.32
C PRO A 124 19.15 12.86 -7.45
N GLY A 125 18.67 12.43 -6.27
CA GLY A 125 17.96 13.33 -5.39
C GLY A 125 17.20 12.66 -4.26
N ARG A 126 16.36 13.46 -3.61
CA ARG A 126 15.40 13.04 -2.59
C ARG A 126 14.02 12.89 -3.24
N PHE A 127 13.39 11.77 -3.04
CA PHE A 127 12.08 11.46 -3.60
C PHE A 127 11.06 11.23 -2.48
N ALA A 128 9.95 11.96 -2.54
CA ALA A 128 8.78 11.67 -1.73
C ALA A 128 7.98 10.58 -2.46
N VAL A 129 7.65 9.51 -1.75
CA VAL A 129 6.82 8.42 -2.29
C VAL A 129 5.55 8.30 -1.46
N TYR A 130 4.43 8.01 -2.10
CA TYR A 130 3.11 7.97 -1.45
C TYR A 130 2.69 6.54 -1.08
N THR A 131 3.40 5.55 -1.63
CA THR A 131 3.20 4.13 -1.36
C THR A 131 4.56 3.48 -1.12
N ARG A 132 4.56 2.29 -0.56
CA ARG A 132 5.79 1.50 -0.50
C ARG A 132 6.21 1.13 -1.91
N ILE A 133 7.43 1.46 -2.27
CA ILE A 133 8.03 1.10 -3.56
C ILE A 133 9.26 0.24 -3.32
N ASP A 134 9.60 -0.57 -4.31
CA ASP A 134 10.81 -1.38 -4.31
C ASP A 134 12.01 -0.66 -4.92
N VAL A 135 13.18 -1.30 -4.91
CA VAL A 135 14.42 -0.72 -5.43
C VAL A 135 14.35 -0.43 -6.93
N LEU A 136 13.73 -1.32 -7.73
CA LEU A 136 13.55 -1.09 -9.17
C LEU A 136 12.67 0.14 -9.43
N GLN A 137 11.57 0.28 -8.70
CA GLN A 137 10.66 1.42 -8.82
C GLN A 137 11.34 2.73 -8.41
N ALA A 138 12.17 2.70 -7.37
CA ALA A 138 12.94 3.86 -6.95
C ALA A 138 13.98 4.28 -7.98
N LEU A 139 14.69 3.32 -8.58
CA LEU A 139 15.63 3.59 -9.68
C LEU A 139 14.89 4.14 -10.91
N ALA A 140 13.72 3.61 -11.25
CA ALA A 140 12.89 4.15 -12.32
C ALA A 140 12.45 5.58 -12.05
N THR A 141 12.07 5.91 -10.81
CA THR A 141 11.74 7.28 -10.38
C THR A 141 12.93 8.24 -10.53
N ALA A 142 14.15 7.74 -10.29
CA ALA A 142 15.40 8.49 -10.50
C ALA A 142 15.84 8.54 -11.99
N GLY A 143 14.97 8.11 -12.94
CA GLY A 143 15.25 8.11 -14.36
C GLY A 143 16.17 6.96 -14.82
N GLY A 144 16.39 5.95 -13.99
CA GLY A 144 17.27 4.80 -14.27
C GLY A 144 18.75 5.07 -14.07
N CYS A 145 19.55 4.03 -14.19
CA CYS A 145 21.02 4.11 -14.17
C CYS A 145 21.52 4.82 -15.42
N ASN A 146 22.56 5.67 -15.27
CA ASN A 146 23.20 6.27 -16.41
C ASN A 146 24.20 5.27 -17.09
N PRO A 147 24.73 5.58 -18.29
CA PRO A 147 25.65 4.67 -19.00
C PRO A 147 26.96 4.36 -18.28
N PHE A 148 27.32 5.13 -17.26
CA PHE A 148 28.57 4.97 -16.50
C PHE A 148 28.34 4.28 -15.14
N ALA A 149 27.11 3.85 -14.86
CA ALA A 149 26.76 3.22 -13.60
C ALA A 149 27.31 1.79 -13.53
N ASP A 150 27.84 1.43 -12.37
CA ASP A 150 28.08 0.03 -12.02
C ASP A 150 26.79 -0.61 -11.50
N ALA A 151 25.92 -0.99 -12.43
CA ALA A 151 24.60 -1.52 -12.17
C ALA A 151 24.61 -2.89 -11.44
N LYS A 152 25.77 -3.53 -11.29
CA LYS A 152 25.93 -4.80 -10.56
C LYS A 152 26.16 -4.59 -9.07
N ASN A 153 26.67 -3.43 -8.68
CA ASN A 153 27.13 -3.15 -7.33
C ASN A 153 26.36 -2.00 -6.66
N ILE A 154 25.07 -1.90 -6.92
CA ILE A 154 24.17 -0.95 -6.25
C ILE A 154 23.97 -1.38 -4.80
N ARG A 155 23.86 -0.42 -3.90
CA ARG A 155 23.69 -0.68 -2.47
C ARG A 155 22.55 0.14 -1.90
N VAL A 156 21.77 -0.51 -1.03
CA VAL A 156 20.73 0.15 -0.24
C VAL A 156 21.20 0.24 1.20
N PHE A 157 21.20 1.44 1.74
CA PHE A 157 21.53 1.69 3.14
C PHE A 157 20.28 2.05 3.90
N ARG A 158 19.99 1.29 4.95
CA ARG A 158 18.85 1.46 5.85
C ARG A 158 19.33 1.71 7.28
N LYS A 159 18.83 2.77 7.90
CA LYS A 159 19.06 3.01 9.32
C LYS A 159 18.06 2.22 10.16
N SER A 160 18.57 1.39 11.06
CA SER A 160 17.76 0.67 12.06
C SER A 160 18.30 0.99 13.45
N GLY A 161 17.69 1.96 14.12
CA GLY A 161 18.21 2.52 15.37
C GLY A 161 19.60 3.13 15.19
N ASN A 162 20.59 2.63 15.94
CA ASN A 162 21.99 3.07 15.86
C ASN A 162 22.83 2.28 14.83
N LYS A 163 22.24 1.35 14.12
CA LYS A 163 22.94 0.53 13.11
C LYS A 163 22.53 0.97 11.71
N THR A 164 23.46 0.83 10.77
CA THR A 164 23.17 0.96 9.35
C THR A 164 23.28 -0.43 8.73
N LEU A 165 22.19 -0.88 8.14
CA LEU A 165 22.17 -2.10 7.34
C LEU A 165 22.56 -1.73 5.91
N MET A 166 23.39 -2.57 5.30
CA MET A 166 23.75 -2.45 3.88
C MET A 166 23.24 -3.69 3.17
N MET A 167 22.48 -3.49 2.10
CA MET A 167 21.91 -4.54 1.28
C MET A 167 22.42 -4.36 -0.15
N ASP A 168 22.93 -5.41 -0.74
CA ASP A 168 23.43 -5.38 -2.11
C ASP A 168 22.26 -5.55 -3.09
N PHE A 169 22.34 -4.87 -4.23
CA PHE A 169 21.35 -4.94 -5.30
C PHE A 169 22.04 -4.97 -6.65
N ASN A 170 21.83 -6.06 -7.40
CA ASN A 170 22.32 -6.24 -8.76
C ASN A 170 21.18 -5.97 -9.76
N TYR A 171 21.15 -4.77 -10.33
CA TYR A 171 20.14 -4.38 -11.30
C TYR A 171 20.06 -5.32 -12.50
N ASN A 172 21.21 -5.81 -13.02
CA ASN A 172 21.24 -6.68 -14.18
C ASN A 172 20.60 -8.04 -13.93
N ASP A 173 20.78 -8.59 -12.73
CA ASP A 173 20.17 -9.85 -12.35
C ASP A 173 18.68 -9.68 -12.08
N VAL A 174 18.31 -8.72 -11.27
CA VAL A 174 16.92 -8.49 -10.88
C VAL A 174 16.05 -8.11 -12.08
N SER A 175 16.55 -7.25 -12.97
CA SER A 175 15.82 -6.86 -14.19
C SER A 175 15.61 -8.02 -15.18
N THR A 176 16.40 -9.09 -15.07
CA THR A 176 16.24 -10.32 -15.87
C THR A 176 15.51 -11.44 -15.13
N GLY A 177 14.97 -11.17 -13.93
CA GLY A 177 14.20 -12.12 -13.12
C GLY A 177 15.06 -13.04 -12.25
N LYS A 178 16.36 -12.74 -12.09
CA LYS A 178 17.26 -13.45 -11.16
C LYS A 178 17.39 -12.68 -9.86
N ASN A 179 17.67 -13.38 -8.75
CA ASN A 179 17.91 -12.79 -7.43
C ASN A 179 16.83 -11.75 -7.03
N LEU A 180 15.55 -12.10 -7.27
CA LEU A 180 14.41 -11.20 -7.01
C LEU A 180 14.25 -10.82 -5.54
N ASP A 181 14.82 -11.60 -4.63
CA ASP A 181 14.93 -11.34 -3.19
C ASP A 181 15.68 -10.04 -2.87
N GLN A 182 16.56 -9.59 -3.77
CA GLN A 182 17.26 -8.31 -3.63
C GLN A 182 16.33 -7.10 -3.91
N ASN A 183 15.21 -7.30 -4.61
CA ASN A 183 14.25 -6.22 -4.90
C ASN A 183 13.34 -5.96 -3.69
N ILE A 184 13.95 -5.51 -2.62
CA ILE A 184 13.27 -5.27 -1.35
C ILE A 184 12.34 -4.05 -1.42
N LEU A 185 11.31 -4.04 -0.58
CA LEU A 185 10.52 -2.85 -0.32
C LEU A 185 11.34 -1.83 0.47
N LEU A 186 11.31 -0.59 0.01
CA LEU A 186 12.02 0.52 0.64
C LEU A 186 11.24 1.06 1.83
N GLU A 187 12.00 1.51 2.81
CA GLU A 187 11.49 2.17 4.02
C GLU A 187 11.91 3.65 4.05
N ARG A 188 11.27 4.39 4.93
CA ARG A 188 11.60 5.79 5.17
C ARG A 188 13.07 5.96 5.51
N GLY A 189 13.73 6.85 4.78
CA GLY A 189 15.13 7.22 4.99
C GLY A 189 16.12 6.30 4.30
N ASP A 190 15.67 5.32 3.52
CA ASP A 190 16.56 4.48 2.73
C ASP A 190 17.36 5.30 1.72
N VAL A 191 18.62 4.95 1.56
CA VAL A 191 19.55 5.59 0.62
C VAL A 191 20.04 4.55 -0.38
N ILE A 192 19.70 4.74 -1.65
CA ILE A 192 20.19 3.91 -2.76
C ILE A 192 21.42 4.59 -3.34
N VAL A 193 22.53 3.87 -3.35
CA VAL A 193 23.81 4.35 -3.91
C VAL A 193 24.14 3.56 -5.16
N VAL A 194 24.22 4.26 -6.28
CA VAL A 194 24.60 3.70 -7.59
C VAL A 194 26.03 4.13 -7.91
N PRO A 195 27.02 3.24 -7.85
CA PRO A 195 28.43 3.54 -8.13
C PRO A 195 28.70 3.93 -9.57
#